data_28b6cce1c4b3f9a0c3865f3afd1db2f6
#
_entry.id   28b6cce1c4b3f9a0c3865f3afd1db2f6
#
_cell.length_a   1.000
_cell.length_b   1.000
_cell.length_c   1.000
_cell.angle_alpha   90.00
_cell.angle_beta   90.00
_cell.angle_gamma   90.00
#
_symmetry.space_group_name_H-M   'P 1'
#
loop_
_entity.id
_entity.type
_entity.pdbx_description
1 polymer ?
#
loop_
_entity_poly.entity_id
_entity_poly.type
_entity_poly.pdbx_seq_one_letter_code
_entity_poly.pdbx_strand_id
1 'polypeptide(L)'
;MNLLVKGIVLALSLLACSWSAQTVAGPDQDRASMMALFKDKFPGFALDEYVNGALMLSPDAKAQFDSIMEFPPFQGEIDKGRMLWEKPFANGRTFSGCFPGGGRDVAGNFPYFDAASRKVVTFEMAINRCLRDNGEREFEYGDRGTMGILTAYARTLSDGMRVNVVVEGPAAQRRYQAGRSFYFRRIGQLNLACASCHVVYAGSHFRDEIISPAIGQTTHFPVFRAGDNLHTLHMRYQRCMEAMRAVPFPAGSQEFNDLEYFHSYLSNGLPMRSSVYRK
;
A
#
# COMPACT_ATOMS: atom_id res chain seq x y z
N MET A 1 -31.31 -66.76 -49.49
CA MET A 1 -31.88 -65.41 -49.36
C MET A 1 -31.39 -64.91 -48.07
N ASN A 2 -30.13 -64.29 -48.02
CA ASN A 2 -29.41 -63.90 -46.85
C ASN A 2 -29.48 -62.37 -46.69
N LEU A 3 -30.14 -61.93 -45.64
CA LEU A 3 -30.12 -60.51 -45.22
C LEU A 3 -28.90 -60.29 -44.33
N LEU A 4 -27.95 -59.47 -44.79
CA LEU A 4 -26.86 -58.93 -44.04
C LEU A 4 -27.35 -57.71 -43.27
N VAL A 5 -27.40 -57.82 -41.95
CA VAL A 5 -27.60 -56.65 -41.00
C VAL A 5 -26.24 -56.01 -40.77
N LYS A 6 -26.04 -54.79 -41.28
CA LYS A 6 -24.89 -53.97 -41.02
C LYS A 6 -25.15 -53.24 -39.71
N GLY A 7 -24.44 -53.60 -38.66
CA GLY A 7 -24.38 -52.84 -37.38
C GLY A 7 -23.52 -51.60 -37.52
N ILE A 8 -24.11 -50.43 -37.30
CA ILE A 8 -23.41 -49.16 -37.21
C ILE A 8 -22.94 -48.98 -35.71
N VAL A 9 -21.64 -49.05 -35.50
CA VAL A 9 -21.03 -48.72 -34.20
C VAL A 9 -20.86 -47.21 -34.15
N LEU A 10 -21.68 -46.53 -33.34
CA LEU A 10 -21.54 -45.11 -33.03
C LEU A 10 -20.46 -44.97 -31.97
N ALA A 11 -19.27 -44.46 -32.34
CA ALA A 11 -18.21 -44.08 -31.41
C ALA A 11 -18.57 -42.71 -30.81
N LEU A 12 -19.04 -42.69 -29.57
CA LEU A 12 -19.15 -41.45 -28.78
C LEU A 12 -17.77 -41.01 -28.37
N SER A 13 -17.22 -39.99 -29.02
CA SER A 13 -16.02 -39.26 -28.59
C SER A 13 -16.38 -38.34 -27.43
N LEU A 14 -16.08 -38.74 -26.21
CA LEU A 14 -16.14 -37.85 -25.03
C LEU A 14 -15.03 -36.82 -25.16
N LEU A 15 -15.38 -35.62 -25.64
CA LEU A 15 -14.52 -34.45 -25.49
C LEU A 15 -14.48 -34.07 -23.99
N ALA A 16 -13.44 -34.49 -23.28
CA ALA A 16 -13.13 -34.01 -21.98
C ALA A 16 -12.69 -32.53 -22.12
N CYS A 17 -13.60 -31.57 -21.89
CA CYS A 17 -13.25 -30.19 -21.66
C CYS A 17 -12.44 -30.11 -20.37
N SER A 18 -11.12 -30.16 -20.49
CA SER A 18 -10.22 -29.79 -19.39
C SER A 18 -10.40 -28.29 -19.08
N TRP A 19 -11.21 -27.98 -18.11
CA TRP A 19 -11.22 -26.67 -17.50
C TRP A 19 -9.86 -26.49 -16.83
N SER A 20 -8.96 -25.80 -17.51
CA SER A 20 -7.76 -25.29 -16.89
C SER A 20 -8.22 -24.26 -15.87
N ALA A 21 -8.20 -24.63 -14.59
CA ALA A 21 -8.37 -23.67 -13.51
C ALA A 21 -7.28 -22.60 -13.70
N GLN A 22 -7.67 -21.41 -14.14
CA GLN A 22 -6.74 -20.29 -14.19
C GLN A 22 -6.31 -20.02 -12.75
N THR A 23 -5.10 -20.42 -12.40
CA THR A 23 -4.52 -20.10 -11.12
C THR A 23 -4.41 -18.59 -11.04
N VAL A 24 -5.16 -17.98 -10.12
CA VAL A 24 -5.02 -16.55 -9.82
C VAL A 24 -3.57 -16.34 -9.39
N ALA A 25 -2.90 -15.37 -10.02
CA ALA A 25 -1.52 -15.05 -9.70
C ALA A 25 -1.33 -14.82 -8.19
N GLY A 26 -0.32 -15.45 -7.62
CA GLY A 26 0.03 -15.28 -6.21
C GLY A 26 0.77 -13.96 -5.96
N PRO A 27 0.95 -13.56 -4.69
CA PRO A 27 1.62 -12.32 -4.33
C PRO A 27 3.00 -12.14 -4.97
N ASP A 28 3.82 -13.20 -4.95
CA ASP A 28 5.17 -13.17 -5.55
C ASP A 28 5.13 -12.98 -7.06
N GLN A 29 4.20 -13.64 -7.73
CA GLN A 29 4.05 -13.53 -9.18
C GLN A 29 3.54 -12.14 -9.58
N ASP A 30 2.59 -11.57 -8.83
CA ASP A 30 2.11 -10.20 -9.06
C ASP A 30 3.26 -9.20 -8.92
N ARG A 31 4.05 -9.32 -7.85
CA ARG A 31 5.21 -8.46 -7.61
C ARG A 31 6.27 -8.63 -8.69
N ALA A 32 6.64 -9.85 -9.03
CA ALA A 32 7.63 -10.14 -10.07
C ALA A 32 7.20 -9.58 -11.44
N SER A 33 5.93 -9.75 -11.80
CA SER A 33 5.36 -9.22 -13.05
C SER A 33 5.38 -7.69 -13.06
N MET A 34 5.04 -7.05 -11.94
CA MET A 34 5.06 -5.60 -11.81
C MET A 34 6.48 -5.04 -11.92
N MET A 35 7.44 -5.71 -11.27
CA MET A 35 8.86 -5.34 -11.36
C MET A 35 9.41 -5.49 -12.77
N ALA A 36 9.08 -6.60 -13.47
CA ALA A 36 9.50 -6.82 -14.86
C ALA A 36 8.96 -5.72 -15.77
N LEU A 37 7.67 -5.39 -15.63
CA LEU A 37 7.02 -4.32 -16.40
C LEU A 37 7.71 -2.96 -16.19
N PHE A 38 8.04 -2.60 -14.95
CA PHE A 38 8.68 -1.32 -14.69
C PHE A 38 10.16 -1.30 -15.06
N LYS A 39 10.85 -2.43 -14.95
CA LYS A 39 12.22 -2.56 -15.48
C LYS A 39 12.28 -2.34 -17.00
N ASP A 40 11.29 -2.88 -17.73
CA ASP A 40 11.15 -2.64 -19.17
C ASP A 40 10.79 -1.18 -19.48
N LYS A 41 9.85 -0.62 -18.72
CA LYS A 41 9.36 0.75 -18.94
C LYS A 41 10.38 1.82 -18.54
N PHE A 42 11.21 1.55 -17.53
CA PHE A 42 12.21 2.47 -16.95
C PHE A 42 13.57 1.78 -16.78
N PRO A 43 14.26 1.39 -17.88
CA PRO A 43 15.43 0.50 -17.83
C PRO A 43 16.65 1.10 -17.13
N GLY A 44 16.70 2.43 -16.97
CA GLY A 44 17.84 3.13 -16.36
C GLY A 44 17.82 3.19 -14.82
N PHE A 45 16.76 2.69 -14.15
CA PHE A 45 16.60 2.88 -12.71
C PHE A 45 16.81 1.58 -11.93
N ALA A 46 17.58 1.69 -10.84
CA ALA A 46 17.71 0.62 -9.87
C ALA A 46 16.44 0.47 -9.03
N LEU A 47 16.22 -0.73 -8.44
CA LEU A 47 15.02 -1.00 -7.67
C LEU A 47 14.81 0.00 -6.52
N ASP A 48 15.86 0.31 -5.77
CA ASP A 48 15.76 1.21 -4.61
C ASP A 48 15.39 2.67 -4.99
N GLU A 49 15.54 3.06 -6.25
CA GLU A 49 15.15 4.40 -6.71
C GLU A 49 13.63 4.60 -6.77
N TYR A 50 12.86 3.50 -6.84
CA TYR A 50 11.40 3.56 -6.86
C TYR A 50 10.79 4.16 -5.58
N VAL A 51 11.53 4.21 -4.47
CA VAL A 51 11.09 4.92 -3.24
C VAL A 51 10.93 6.42 -3.48
N ASN A 52 11.58 6.96 -4.50
CA ASN A 52 11.43 8.36 -4.90
C ASN A 52 10.13 8.63 -5.66
N GLY A 53 9.41 7.58 -6.10
CA GLY A 53 8.18 7.71 -6.87
C GLY A 53 8.40 8.52 -8.16
N ALA A 54 7.54 9.52 -8.42
CA ALA A 54 7.68 10.38 -9.60
C ALA A 54 9.00 11.17 -9.67
N LEU A 55 9.63 11.45 -8.53
CA LEU A 55 10.90 12.22 -8.47
C LEU A 55 12.03 11.50 -9.18
N MET A 56 12.01 10.17 -9.27
CA MET A 56 13.04 9.42 -10.01
C MET A 56 13.04 9.78 -11.52
N LEU A 57 11.91 10.26 -12.03
CA LEU A 57 11.71 10.57 -13.46
C LEU A 57 11.98 12.04 -13.80
N SER A 58 12.32 12.88 -12.81
CA SER A 58 12.58 14.31 -13.00
C SER A 58 13.76 14.75 -12.12
N PRO A 59 14.96 14.87 -12.68
CA PRO A 59 16.14 15.35 -11.95
C PRO A 59 15.91 16.69 -11.26
N ASP A 60 15.24 17.63 -11.92
CA ASP A 60 14.96 18.95 -11.35
C ASP A 60 14.00 18.88 -10.15
N ALA A 61 12.93 18.08 -10.26
CA ALA A 61 12.01 17.85 -9.14
C ALA A 61 12.71 17.11 -8.00
N LYS A 62 13.63 16.21 -8.30
CA LYS A 62 14.45 15.51 -7.28
C LYS A 62 15.38 16.48 -6.57
N ALA A 63 16.06 17.37 -7.28
CA ALA A 63 16.95 18.38 -6.69
C ALA A 63 16.16 19.34 -5.79
N GLN A 64 14.98 19.80 -6.22
CA GLN A 64 14.10 20.63 -5.39
C GLN A 64 13.64 19.88 -4.12
N PHE A 65 13.28 18.61 -4.26
CA PHE A 65 12.93 17.76 -3.13
C PHE A 65 14.08 17.65 -2.14
N ASP A 66 15.30 17.37 -2.61
CA ASP A 66 16.46 17.22 -1.74
C ASP A 66 16.74 18.52 -0.97
N SER A 67 16.65 19.68 -1.63
CA SER A 67 16.81 20.98 -0.98
C SER A 67 15.73 21.24 0.09
N ILE A 68 14.47 20.88 -0.15
CA ILE A 68 13.41 21.01 0.85
C ILE A 68 13.67 20.08 2.04
N MET A 69 14.19 18.88 1.80
CA MET A 69 14.45 17.89 2.85
C MET A 69 15.70 18.19 3.68
N GLU A 70 16.54 19.16 3.29
CA GLU A 70 17.60 19.69 4.18
C GLU A 70 17.02 20.43 5.39
N PHE A 71 15.92 21.17 5.18
CA PHE A 71 15.22 21.93 6.22
C PHE A 71 13.71 21.75 6.05
N PRO A 72 13.16 20.57 6.43
CA PRO A 72 11.77 20.23 6.15
C PRO A 72 10.81 21.21 6.84
N PRO A 73 9.90 21.88 6.11
CA PRO A 73 8.97 22.85 6.72
C PRO A 73 7.99 22.19 7.70
N PHE A 74 7.89 20.88 7.67
CA PHE A 74 7.02 20.07 8.53
C PHE A 74 7.76 19.45 9.73
N GLN A 75 9.01 19.82 9.99
CA GLN A 75 9.77 19.25 11.12
C GLN A 75 9.03 19.43 12.46
N GLY A 76 8.36 20.56 12.65
CA GLY A 76 7.55 20.81 13.85
C GLY A 76 6.41 19.80 14.05
N GLU A 77 5.83 19.27 12.97
CA GLU A 77 4.80 18.22 13.06
C GLU A 77 5.40 16.86 13.46
N ILE A 78 6.60 16.55 12.97
CA ILE A 78 7.34 15.35 13.40
C ILE A 78 7.69 15.45 14.90
N ASP A 79 8.12 16.62 15.37
CA ASP A 79 8.43 16.83 16.78
C ASP A 79 7.18 16.71 17.68
N LYS A 80 6.04 17.21 17.24
CA LYS A 80 4.75 16.96 17.92
C LYS A 80 4.41 15.46 17.96
N GLY A 81 4.63 14.74 16.87
CA GLY A 81 4.45 13.29 16.82
C GLY A 81 5.34 12.56 17.82
N ARG A 82 6.60 12.99 17.96
CA ARG A 82 7.53 12.49 18.98
C ARG A 82 7.02 12.72 20.39
N MET A 83 6.56 13.93 20.69
CA MET A 83 5.99 14.23 21.99
C MET A 83 4.77 13.36 22.32
N LEU A 84 3.90 13.09 21.34
CA LEU A 84 2.78 12.17 21.51
C LEU A 84 3.25 10.72 21.76
N TRP A 85 4.28 10.27 21.05
CA TRP A 85 4.84 8.93 21.18
C TRP A 85 5.46 8.68 22.57
N GLU A 86 6.14 9.69 23.10
CA GLU A 86 6.83 9.64 24.37
C GLU A 86 5.92 9.95 25.57
N LYS A 87 4.72 10.51 25.33
CA LYS A 87 3.77 10.86 26.37
C LYS A 87 3.29 9.62 27.10
N PRO A 88 3.41 9.58 28.45
CA PRO A 88 2.87 8.49 29.24
C PRO A 88 1.33 8.40 29.17
N PHE A 89 0.81 7.19 29.07
CA PHE A 89 -0.59 6.86 29.31
C PHE A 89 -0.94 7.01 30.80
N ALA A 90 -2.21 6.94 31.13
CA ALA A 90 -2.67 6.99 32.54
C ALA A 90 -2.01 5.91 33.42
N ASN A 91 -1.62 4.77 32.85
CA ASN A 91 -0.93 3.68 33.54
C ASN A 91 0.60 3.84 33.57
N GLY A 92 1.17 4.96 33.12
CA GLY A 92 2.61 5.25 33.08
C GLY A 92 3.37 4.59 31.93
N ARG A 93 2.75 3.77 31.07
CA ARG A 93 3.37 3.20 29.88
C ARG A 93 3.32 4.20 28.72
N THR A 94 4.07 3.95 27.65
CA THR A 94 4.09 4.77 26.43
C THR A 94 3.88 3.89 25.20
N PHE A 95 3.72 4.50 24.04
CA PHE A 95 3.62 3.75 22.77
C PHE A 95 4.83 2.85 22.52
N SER A 96 6.04 3.27 22.91
CA SER A 96 7.24 2.45 22.75
C SER A 96 7.14 1.08 23.46
N GLY A 97 6.38 0.98 24.53
CA GLY A 97 6.12 -0.29 25.23
C GLY A 97 5.19 -1.26 24.51
N CYS A 98 4.50 -0.82 23.46
CA CYS A 98 3.58 -1.65 22.67
C CYS A 98 4.26 -2.30 21.45
N PHE A 99 5.39 -1.80 21.04
CA PHE A 99 6.06 -2.23 19.81
C PHE A 99 7.43 -2.84 20.12
N PRO A 100 7.83 -3.90 19.41
CA PRO A 100 9.20 -4.45 19.50
C PRO A 100 10.23 -3.33 19.28
N GLY A 101 11.35 -3.39 20.00
CA GLY A 101 12.44 -2.41 19.86
C GLY A 101 12.02 -0.95 20.13
N GLY A 102 10.91 -0.72 20.85
CA GLY A 102 10.39 0.62 21.09
C GLY A 102 9.80 1.29 19.84
N GLY A 103 9.42 0.50 18.83
CA GLY A 103 8.91 0.99 17.54
C GLY A 103 9.97 1.12 16.46
N ARG A 104 11.24 0.82 16.74
CA ARG A 104 12.31 0.82 15.72
C ARG A 104 12.20 -0.42 14.85
N ASP A 105 12.40 -0.22 13.55
CA ASP A 105 12.42 -1.28 12.53
C ASP A 105 11.16 -2.18 12.55
N VAL A 106 10.00 -1.59 12.76
CA VAL A 106 8.72 -2.34 12.78
C VAL A 106 7.77 -1.95 11.66
N ALA A 107 7.78 -0.69 11.22
CA ALA A 107 6.76 -0.17 10.31
C ALA A 107 6.80 -0.82 8.92
N GLY A 108 7.94 -1.35 8.49
CA GLY A 108 8.07 -2.08 7.22
C GLY A 108 7.36 -3.44 7.21
N ASN A 109 6.96 -3.98 8.37
CA ASN A 109 6.17 -5.21 8.48
C ASN A 109 4.64 -4.95 8.40
N PHE A 110 4.24 -3.71 8.24
CA PHE A 110 2.82 -3.33 8.10
C PHE A 110 2.45 -3.00 6.66
N PRO A 111 1.18 -3.29 6.29
CA PRO A 111 0.18 -3.99 7.09
C PRO A 111 0.46 -5.50 7.16
N TYR A 112 -0.08 -6.19 8.17
CA TYR A 112 0.00 -7.63 8.29
C TYR A 112 -1.39 -8.25 8.45
N PHE A 113 -1.52 -9.55 8.16
CA PHE A 113 -2.75 -10.29 8.40
C PHE A 113 -2.74 -10.88 9.80
N ASP A 114 -3.71 -10.49 10.63
CA ASP A 114 -3.94 -11.05 11.95
C ASP A 114 -4.88 -12.26 11.86
N ALA A 115 -4.35 -13.45 12.11
CA ALA A 115 -5.09 -14.69 12.02
C ALA A 115 -6.22 -14.78 13.05
N ALA A 116 -6.07 -14.18 14.24
CA ALA A 116 -7.06 -14.22 15.32
C ALA A 116 -8.31 -13.40 14.96
N SER A 117 -8.13 -12.15 14.53
CA SER A 117 -9.23 -11.28 14.10
C SER A 117 -9.65 -11.51 12.64
N ARG A 118 -8.85 -12.23 11.84
CA ARG A 118 -9.00 -12.45 10.39
C ARG A 118 -9.06 -11.15 9.59
N LYS A 119 -8.36 -10.13 10.06
CA LYS A 119 -8.29 -8.79 9.45
C LYS A 119 -6.87 -8.45 9.02
N VAL A 120 -6.76 -7.58 8.05
CA VAL A 120 -5.53 -6.84 7.78
C VAL A 120 -5.41 -5.74 8.83
N VAL A 121 -4.26 -5.66 9.47
CA VAL A 121 -3.93 -4.67 10.51
C VAL A 121 -2.90 -3.71 9.95
N THR A 122 -3.28 -2.44 9.82
CA THR A 122 -2.37 -1.36 9.43
C THR A 122 -1.60 -0.85 10.64
N PHE A 123 -0.59 -0.01 10.42
CA PHE A 123 0.20 0.56 11.51
C PHE A 123 -0.65 1.45 12.42
N GLU A 124 -1.58 2.22 11.85
CA GLU A 124 -2.55 3.04 12.60
C GLU A 124 -3.50 2.19 13.45
N MET A 125 -3.93 1.04 12.95
CA MET A 125 -4.73 0.10 13.74
C MET A 125 -3.92 -0.50 14.90
N ALA A 126 -2.63 -0.75 14.71
CA ALA A 126 -1.75 -1.21 15.79
C ALA A 126 -1.54 -0.12 16.85
N ILE A 127 -1.44 1.14 16.45
CA ILE A 127 -1.42 2.30 17.37
C ILE A 127 -2.70 2.34 18.20
N ASN A 128 -3.86 2.22 17.58
CA ASN A 128 -5.15 2.19 18.29
C ASN A 128 -5.30 0.94 19.20
N ARG A 129 -4.76 -0.21 18.76
CA ARG A 129 -4.69 -1.38 19.65
C ARG A 129 -3.87 -1.08 20.90
N CYS A 130 -2.71 -0.42 20.74
CA CYS A 130 -1.89 0.00 21.87
C CYS A 130 -2.64 0.91 22.84
N LEU A 131 -3.36 1.92 22.34
CA LEU A 131 -4.20 2.80 23.17
C LEU A 131 -5.24 1.98 23.97
N ARG A 132 -6.01 1.16 23.28
CA ARG A 132 -7.05 0.32 23.91
C ARG A 132 -6.49 -0.61 24.98
N ASP A 133 -5.37 -1.27 24.71
CA ASP A 133 -4.74 -2.23 25.61
C ASP A 133 -4.14 -1.54 26.86
N ASN A 134 -3.98 -0.21 26.82
CA ASN A 134 -3.55 0.61 27.95
C ASN A 134 -4.68 1.44 28.58
N GLY A 135 -5.95 1.20 28.20
CA GLY A 135 -7.12 1.89 28.75
C GLY A 135 -7.32 3.31 28.22
N GLU A 136 -6.62 3.66 27.15
CA GLU A 136 -6.74 4.98 26.51
C GLU A 136 -7.81 4.97 25.41
N ARG A 137 -8.33 6.16 25.12
CA ARG A 137 -9.27 6.35 24.01
C ARG A 137 -8.53 6.23 22.68
N GLU A 138 -9.08 5.44 21.76
CA GLU A 138 -8.59 5.34 20.40
C GLU A 138 -8.69 6.68 19.66
N PHE A 139 -7.72 6.96 18.81
CA PHE A 139 -7.77 8.09 17.89
C PHE A 139 -8.65 7.78 16.68
N GLU A 140 -9.28 8.79 16.13
CA GLU A 140 -9.95 8.66 14.85
C GLU A 140 -8.91 8.35 13.77
N TYR A 141 -9.14 7.30 12.97
CA TYR A 141 -8.16 6.81 11.99
C TYR A 141 -7.76 7.87 10.96
N GLY A 142 -8.69 8.72 10.55
CA GLY A 142 -8.47 9.79 9.58
C GLY A 142 -8.00 11.13 10.17
N ASP A 143 -7.79 11.20 11.49
CA ASP A 143 -7.36 12.45 12.12
C ASP A 143 -5.89 12.76 11.82
N ARG A 144 -5.66 13.91 11.19
CA ARG A 144 -4.32 14.40 10.85
C ARG A 144 -3.55 14.90 12.08
N GLY A 145 -4.27 15.52 13.03
CA GLY A 145 -3.69 16.22 14.18
C GLY A 145 -3.18 15.31 15.29
N THR A 146 -3.69 14.05 15.35
CA THR A 146 -3.23 13.07 16.33
C THR A 146 -2.72 11.81 15.66
N MET A 147 -3.58 10.97 15.08
CA MET A 147 -3.16 9.73 14.42
C MET A 147 -2.12 9.98 13.32
N GLY A 148 -2.36 10.96 12.44
CA GLY A 148 -1.46 11.26 11.32
C GLY A 148 -0.08 11.72 11.79
N ILE A 149 -0.02 12.67 12.71
CA ILE A 149 1.25 13.21 13.25
C ILE A 149 2.02 12.12 14.02
N LEU A 150 1.31 11.35 14.86
CA LEU A 150 1.91 10.25 15.60
C LEU A 150 2.50 9.19 14.65
N THR A 151 1.73 8.80 13.63
CA THR A 151 2.18 7.86 12.60
C THR A 151 3.36 8.42 11.81
N ALA A 152 3.34 9.72 11.49
CA ALA A 152 4.43 10.37 10.78
C ALA A 152 5.76 10.23 11.53
N TYR A 153 5.77 10.52 12.83
CA TYR A 153 6.97 10.29 13.65
C TYR A 153 7.31 8.82 13.79
N ALA A 154 6.35 7.98 14.19
CA ALA A 154 6.62 6.58 14.51
C ALA A 154 7.18 5.79 13.33
N ARG A 155 6.76 6.12 12.10
CA ARG A 155 7.31 5.47 10.90
C ARG A 155 8.73 5.91 10.57
N THR A 156 9.17 7.12 10.99
CA THR A 156 10.59 7.52 10.82
C THR A 156 11.54 6.66 11.65
N LEU A 157 11.06 6.02 12.72
CA LEU A 157 11.85 5.06 13.50
C LEU A 157 12.23 3.80 12.70
N SER A 158 11.64 3.63 11.52
CA SER A 158 11.88 2.51 10.60
C SER A 158 12.47 2.97 9.26
N ASP A 159 12.98 4.20 9.15
CA ASP A 159 13.59 4.67 7.91
C ASP A 159 14.83 3.83 7.57
N GLY A 160 14.93 3.40 6.30
CA GLY A 160 15.94 2.47 5.83
C GLY A 160 15.57 0.98 5.99
N MET A 161 14.63 0.63 6.87
CA MET A 161 14.12 -0.73 6.98
C MET A 161 13.53 -1.19 5.64
N ARG A 162 13.78 -2.43 5.25
CA ARG A 162 13.15 -3.02 4.07
C ARG A 162 11.69 -3.37 4.35
N VAL A 163 10.79 -2.99 3.46
CA VAL A 163 9.38 -3.44 3.52
C VAL A 163 9.34 -4.95 3.45
N ASN A 164 8.58 -5.56 4.35
CA ASN A 164 8.47 -7.01 4.49
C ASN A 164 7.04 -7.41 4.88
N VAL A 165 6.12 -7.15 3.99
CA VAL A 165 4.71 -7.56 4.15
C VAL A 165 4.58 -9.03 3.80
N VAL A 166 3.97 -9.83 4.68
CA VAL A 166 3.86 -11.28 4.56
C VAL A 166 2.42 -11.68 4.23
N VAL A 167 2.23 -12.53 3.22
CA VAL A 167 0.94 -13.07 2.79
C VAL A 167 0.97 -14.59 2.86
N GLU A 168 0.68 -15.13 4.05
CA GLU A 168 0.73 -16.57 4.31
C GLU A 168 -0.65 -17.15 4.63
N GLY A 169 -0.92 -18.29 4.05
CA GLY A 169 -2.15 -19.05 4.26
C GLY A 169 -3.37 -18.51 3.50
N PRO A 170 -4.43 -19.34 3.38
CA PRO A 170 -5.56 -19.04 2.50
C PRO A 170 -6.36 -17.79 2.93
N ALA A 171 -6.40 -17.47 4.22
CA ALA A 171 -7.15 -16.32 4.71
C ALA A 171 -6.46 -14.98 4.39
N ALA A 172 -5.13 -14.91 4.56
CA ALA A 172 -4.32 -13.76 4.16
C ALA A 172 -4.37 -13.56 2.64
N GLN A 173 -4.25 -14.65 1.88
CA GLN A 173 -4.37 -14.60 0.43
C GLN A 173 -5.71 -14.04 -0.04
N ARG A 174 -6.84 -14.39 0.61
CA ARG A 174 -8.14 -13.79 0.27
C ARG A 174 -8.17 -12.28 0.48
N ARG A 175 -7.57 -11.76 1.56
CA ARG A 175 -7.45 -10.31 1.81
C ARG A 175 -6.58 -9.64 0.76
N TYR A 176 -5.43 -10.24 0.45
CA TYR A 176 -4.54 -9.79 -0.60
C TYR A 176 -5.27 -9.71 -1.96
N GLN A 177 -6.01 -10.76 -2.33
CA GLN A 177 -6.76 -10.79 -3.59
C GLN A 177 -7.91 -9.77 -3.60
N ALA A 178 -8.52 -9.47 -2.47
CA ALA A 178 -9.51 -8.40 -2.37
C ALA A 178 -8.87 -7.03 -2.66
N GLY A 179 -7.71 -6.74 -2.08
CA GLY A 179 -6.94 -5.53 -2.36
C GLY A 179 -6.46 -5.44 -3.81
N ARG A 180 -5.96 -6.57 -4.35
CA ARG A 180 -5.59 -6.69 -5.76
C ARG A 180 -6.78 -6.37 -6.68
N SER A 181 -7.91 -7.00 -6.45
CA SER A 181 -9.13 -6.77 -7.23
C SER A 181 -9.55 -5.31 -7.18
N PHE A 182 -9.46 -4.68 -6.01
CA PHE A 182 -9.74 -3.25 -5.86
C PHE A 182 -8.78 -2.38 -6.68
N TYR A 183 -7.48 -2.67 -6.64
CA TYR A 183 -6.45 -1.90 -7.35
C TYR A 183 -6.63 -1.89 -8.86
N PHE A 184 -7.09 -3.01 -9.43
CA PHE A 184 -7.32 -3.16 -10.87
C PHE A 184 -8.76 -2.91 -11.31
N ARG A 185 -9.71 -2.79 -10.38
CA ARG A 185 -11.13 -2.55 -10.69
C ARG A 185 -11.34 -1.10 -11.12
N ARG A 186 -11.99 -0.94 -12.26
CA ARG A 186 -12.41 0.38 -12.76
C ARG A 186 -13.62 0.86 -11.97
N ILE A 187 -13.56 2.10 -11.49
CA ILE A 187 -14.58 2.73 -10.64
C ILE A 187 -14.83 4.19 -11.03
N GLY A 188 -15.89 4.75 -10.47
CA GLY A 188 -16.27 6.15 -10.65
C GLY A 188 -16.79 6.45 -12.05
N GLN A 189 -17.25 7.69 -12.23
CA GLN A 189 -17.79 8.16 -13.50
C GLN A 189 -16.75 8.19 -14.63
N LEU A 190 -15.46 8.34 -14.29
CA LEU A 190 -14.37 8.30 -15.26
C LEU A 190 -13.94 6.89 -15.63
N ASN A 191 -14.52 5.87 -14.98
CA ASN A 191 -14.24 4.46 -15.26
C ASN A 191 -12.72 4.15 -15.28
N LEU A 192 -12.00 4.58 -14.24
CA LEU A 192 -10.55 4.38 -14.07
C LEU A 192 -10.27 3.47 -12.87
N ALA A 193 -9.13 2.81 -12.89
CA ALA A 193 -8.57 2.03 -11.78
C ALA A 193 -7.30 2.69 -11.24
N CYS A 194 -6.84 2.32 -10.04
CA CYS A 194 -5.51 2.73 -9.57
C CYS A 194 -4.44 2.34 -10.58
N ALA A 195 -4.54 1.12 -11.12
CA ALA A 195 -3.64 0.61 -12.15
C ALA A 195 -3.69 1.42 -13.46
N SER A 196 -4.82 2.06 -13.81
CA SER A 196 -4.89 2.91 -15.01
C SER A 196 -3.83 4.01 -14.98
N CYS A 197 -3.69 4.68 -13.84
CA CYS A 197 -2.68 5.72 -13.66
C CYS A 197 -1.31 5.10 -13.33
N HIS A 198 -1.21 4.33 -12.27
CA HIS A 198 0.06 3.94 -11.65
C HIS A 198 0.76 2.71 -12.29
N VAL A 199 0.12 2.06 -13.26
CA VAL A 199 0.72 0.98 -14.06
C VAL A 199 0.77 1.41 -15.53
N VAL A 200 -0.41 1.67 -16.14
CA VAL A 200 -0.49 1.95 -17.57
C VAL A 200 0.14 3.30 -17.91
N TYR A 201 -0.27 4.37 -17.21
CA TYR A 201 0.20 5.74 -17.45
C TYR A 201 1.33 6.19 -16.51
N ALA A 202 1.97 5.27 -15.76
CA ALA A 202 3.15 5.60 -14.97
C ALA A 202 4.23 6.27 -15.84
N GLY A 203 4.80 7.39 -15.38
CA GLY A 203 5.77 8.20 -16.13
C GLY A 203 5.15 9.24 -17.07
N SER A 204 3.85 9.18 -17.34
CA SER A 204 3.16 10.21 -18.10
C SER A 204 2.82 11.42 -17.23
N HIS A 205 2.67 12.57 -17.86
CA HIS A 205 2.19 13.77 -17.18
C HIS A 205 0.66 13.77 -17.04
N PHE A 206 0.20 14.10 -15.84
CA PHE A 206 -1.17 14.44 -15.56
C PHE A 206 -1.20 15.86 -15.01
N ARG A 207 -1.60 16.81 -15.84
CA ARG A 207 -1.40 18.25 -15.61
C ARG A 207 0.11 18.54 -15.50
N ASP A 208 0.56 19.13 -14.40
CA ASP A 208 1.95 19.46 -14.09
C ASP A 208 2.70 18.38 -13.27
N GLU A 209 2.01 17.29 -12.92
CA GLU A 209 2.59 16.21 -12.12
C GLU A 209 2.89 14.97 -12.98
N ILE A 210 4.03 14.32 -12.73
CA ILE A 210 4.35 13.01 -13.30
C ILE A 210 3.67 11.93 -12.45
N ILE A 211 2.99 10.99 -13.11
CA ILE A 211 2.36 9.85 -12.45
C ILE A 211 3.44 8.88 -11.99
N SER A 212 3.51 8.63 -10.68
CA SER A 212 4.47 7.68 -10.11
C SER A 212 4.15 6.23 -10.46
N PRO A 213 5.17 5.35 -10.59
CA PRO A 213 4.98 3.91 -10.66
C PRO A 213 4.27 3.36 -9.41
N ALA A 214 3.59 2.21 -9.54
CA ALA A 214 2.91 1.53 -8.43
C ALA A 214 3.87 1.08 -7.32
N ILE A 215 5.07 0.64 -7.70
CA ILE A 215 6.11 0.20 -6.76
C ILE A 215 6.67 1.41 -6.01
N GLY A 216 6.92 1.26 -4.71
CA GLY A 216 7.52 2.28 -3.86
C GLY A 216 6.54 3.30 -3.27
N GLN A 217 5.29 3.35 -3.72
CA GLN A 217 4.34 4.36 -3.26
C GLN A 217 4.03 4.29 -1.77
N THR A 218 3.98 3.10 -1.18
CA THR A 218 3.63 2.93 0.24
C THR A 218 4.80 3.14 1.18
N THR A 219 6.03 3.23 0.66
CA THR A 219 7.25 3.35 1.47
C THR A 219 7.42 4.71 2.13
N HIS A 220 6.71 5.75 1.64
CA HIS A 220 6.96 7.13 2.04
C HIS A 220 5.79 7.83 2.76
N PHE A 221 4.66 7.14 2.98
CA PHE A 221 3.55 7.70 3.76
C PHE A 221 3.77 7.59 5.27
N PRO A 222 3.21 8.55 6.05
CA PRO A 222 2.53 9.78 5.62
C PRO A 222 3.44 10.72 4.85
N VAL A 223 2.85 11.61 4.03
CA VAL A 223 3.59 12.64 3.29
C VAL A 223 3.10 14.03 3.67
N PHE A 224 3.96 15.03 3.51
CA PHE A 224 3.62 16.43 3.69
C PHE A 224 3.56 17.14 2.34
N ARG A 225 2.52 17.96 2.14
CA ARG A 225 2.27 18.71 0.91
C ARG A 225 2.05 20.18 1.24
N ALA A 226 2.40 21.08 0.31
CA ALA A 226 2.20 22.53 0.49
C ALA A 226 2.66 23.03 1.88
N GLY A 227 3.87 22.64 2.30
CA GLY A 227 4.43 22.95 3.61
C GLY A 227 4.22 21.81 4.60
N ASP A 228 3.35 21.97 5.57
CA ASP A 228 3.09 21.05 6.68
C ASP A 228 1.77 20.26 6.57
N ASN A 229 1.09 20.33 5.44
CA ASN A 229 -0.18 19.65 5.26
C ASN A 229 -0.01 18.14 5.11
N LEU A 230 -0.24 17.41 6.19
CA LEU A 230 -0.07 15.97 6.28
C LEU A 230 -1.15 15.20 5.50
N HIS A 231 -0.73 14.19 4.77
CA HIS A 231 -1.59 13.23 4.08
C HIS A 231 -1.18 11.80 4.41
N THR A 232 -2.09 11.04 5.04
CA THR A 232 -1.94 9.60 5.22
C THR A 232 -2.17 8.85 3.91
N LEU A 233 -1.80 7.57 3.86
CA LEU A 233 -2.02 6.73 2.68
C LEU A 233 -3.52 6.59 2.35
N HIS A 234 -4.37 6.36 3.36
CA HIS A 234 -5.82 6.24 3.14
C HIS A 234 -6.45 7.55 2.66
N MET A 235 -6.00 8.69 3.15
CA MET A 235 -6.41 9.99 2.61
C MET A 235 -5.98 10.15 1.15
N ARG A 236 -4.81 9.64 0.76
CA ARG A 236 -4.41 9.63 -0.64
C ARG A 236 -5.31 8.73 -1.48
N TYR A 237 -5.71 7.57 -0.98
CA TYR A 237 -6.68 6.71 -1.66
C TYR A 237 -8.02 7.44 -1.86
N GLN A 238 -8.52 8.13 -0.82
CA GLN A 238 -9.75 8.93 -0.92
C GLN A 238 -9.63 9.98 -2.02
N ARG A 239 -8.55 10.75 -2.05
CA ARG A 239 -8.31 11.78 -3.07
C ARG A 239 -8.22 11.21 -4.48
N CYS A 240 -7.61 10.02 -4.65
CA CYS A 240 -7.57 9.36 -5.94
C CYS A 240 -8.97 8.89 -6.38
N MET A 241 -9.79 8.36 -5.47
CA MET A 241 -11.18 7.99 -5.77
C MET A 241 -12.02 9.21 -6.16
N GLU A 242 -11.91 10.32 -5.43
CA GLU A 242 -12.55 11.59 -5.78
C GLU A 242 -12.13 12.08 -7.17
N ALA A 243 -10.84 12.00 -7.50
CA ALA A 243 -10.33 12.35 -8.83
C ALA A 243 -10.92 11.48 -9.95
N MET A 244 -11.28 10.23 -9.66
CA MET A 244 -12.00 9.32 -10.57
C MET A 244 -13.53 9.53 -10.54
N ARG A 245 -14.02 10.53 -9.77
CA ARG A 245 -15.44 10.76 -9.49
C ARG A 245 -16.16 9.55 -8.91
N ALA A 246 -15.49 8.86 -8.00
CA ALA A 246 -16.05 7.78 -7.18
C ALA A 246 -16.25 8.30 -5.74
N VAL A 247 -17.23 7.73 -5.04
CA VAL A 247 -17.41 7.96 -3.60
C VAL A 247 -16.31 7.19 -2.86
N PRO A 248 -15.46 7.85 -2.05
CA PRO A 248 -14.39 7.17 -1.35
C PRO A 248 -14.92 6.35 -0.16
N PHE A 249 -14.22 5.28 0.16
CA PHE A 249 -14.41 4.56 1.42
C PHE A 249 -13.87 5.38 2.60
N PRO A 250 -14.38 5.15 3.82
CA PRO A 250 -13.79 5.73 5.03
C PRO A 250 -12.33 5.28 5.22
N ALA A 251 -11.49 6.14 5.79
CA ALA A 251 -10.16 5.75 6.24
C ALA A 251 -10.29 4.65 7.31
N GLY A 252 -9.43 3.64 7.28
CA GLY A 252 -9.49 2.46 8.15
C GLY A 252 -10.52 1.42 7.75
N SER A 253 -11.29 1.63 6.66
CA SER A 253 -12.21 0.61 6.15
C SER A 253 -11.48 -0.65 5.71
N GLN A 254 -12.20 -1.78 5.70
CA GLN A 254 -11.62 -3.04 5.27
C GLN A 254 -11.14 -3.01 3.82
N GLU A 255 -11.85 -2.29 2.95
CA GLU A 255 -11.50 -2.11 1.55
C GLU A 255 -10.15 -1.42 1.40
N PHE A 256 -9.90 -0.38 2.18
CA PHE A 256 -8.62 0.33 2.15
C PHE A 256 -7.50 -0.45 2.85
N ASN A 257 -7.81 -1.19 3.94
CA ASN A 257 -6.82 -2.06 4.58
C ASN A 257 -6.37 -3.19 3.63
N ASP A 258 -7.30 -3.80 2.90
CA ASP A 258 -6.98 -4.83 1.91
C ASP A 258 -6.18 -4.23 0.73
N LEU A 259 -6.56 -3.03 0.28
CA LEU A 259 -5.84 -2.29 -0.75
C LEU A 259 -4.41 -1.96 -0.32
N GLU A 260 -4.22 -1.48 0.91
CA GLU A 260 -2.89 -1.21 1.48
C GLU A 260 -2.06 -2.49 1.57
N TYR A 261 -2.68 -3.62 1.93
CA TYR A 261 -2.00 -4.91 2.02
C TYR A 261 -1.43 -5.37 0.68
N PHE A 262 -2.24 -5.32 -0.37
CA PHE A 262 -1.79 -5.58 -1.74
C PHE A 262 -0.71 -4.58 -2.18
N HIS A 263 -0.97 -3.30 -2.01
CA HIS A 263 -0.13 -2.21 -2.51
C HIS A 263 1.25 -2.19 -1.81
N SER A 264 1.28 -2.44 -0.50
CA SER A 264 2.53 -2.52 0.25
C SER A 264 3.34 -3.76 -0.11
N TYR A 265 2.68 -4.90 -0.40
CA TYR A 265 3.37 -6.09 -0.86
C TYR A 265 4.15 -5.87 -2.17
N LEU A 266 3.62 -5.06 -3.08
CA LEU A 266 4.34 -4.70 -4.31
C LEU A 266 5.68 -4.00 -4.03
N SER A 267 5.81 -3.34 -2.88
CA SER A 267 7.01 -2.60 -2.46
C SER A 267 7.96 -3.42 -1.57
N ASN A 268 7.70 -4.73 -1.37
CA ASN A 268 8.59 -5.59 -0.58
C ASN A 268 10.04 -5.51 -1.05
N GLY A 269 10.96 -5.44 -0.10
CA GLY A 269 12.40 -5.32 -0.35
C GLY A 269 12.88 -3.89 -0.60
N LEU A 270 11.98 -2.91 -0.80
CA LEU A 270 12.37 -1.50 -0.90
C LEU A 270 12.61 -0.88 0.49
N PRO A 271 13.57 0.06 0.62
CA PRO A 271 13.76 0.76 1.88
C PRO A 271 12.59 1.71 2.16
N MET A 272 12.20 1.81 3.42
CA MET A 272 11.27 2.84 3.88
C MET A 272 11.95 4.21 3.89
N ARG A 273 11.21 5.22 3.52
CA ARG A 273 11.57 6.63 3.60
C ARG A 273 10.33 7.44 3.91
N SER A 274 9.89 7.36 5.16
CA SER A 274 8.61 7.93 5.61
C SER A 274 8.68 9.45 5.80
N SER A 275 7.51 10.05 5.93
CA SER A 275 7.35 11.43 6.35
C SER A 275 8.18 12.42 5.53
N VAL A 276 8.03 12.33 4.21
CA VAL A 276 8.74 13.16 3.25
C VAL A 276 7.81 14.21 2.64
N TYR A 277 8.42 15.28 2.11
CA TYR A 277 7.72 16.25 1.29
C TYR A 277 7.29 15.61 -0.05
N ARG A 278 6.08 15.94 -0.51
CA ARG A 278 5.62 15.66 -1.87
C ARG A 278 4.87 16.89 -2.41
N LYS A 279 5.07 17.19 -3.68
CA LYS A 279 4.40 18.30 -4.38
C LYS A 279 2.90 18.06 -4.56
#